data_2472e89aaa734ec0b2107b6d2f59e4dc
#
_entry.id   2472e89aaa734ec0b2107b6d2f59e4dc
#
_cell.length_a   1.000
_cell.length_b   1.000
_cell.length_c   1.000
_cell.angle_alpha   90.00
_cell.angle_beta   90.00
_cell.angle_gamma   90.00
#
_symmetry.space_group_name_H-M   'P 1'
#
loop_
_entity.id
_entity.type
_entity.pdbx_description
1 polymer ?
#
loop_
_entity_poly.entity_id
_entity_poly.type
_entity_poly.pdbx_seq_one_letter_code
_entity_poly.pdbx_strand_id
1 'polypeptide(L)'
;MFKCTVRERAMFEAGIKMGTIYHQFVGMPVDQTSVDILERSIEKSVVVQPYVEDVEVHIDGSHFRPKTDEYSYVSLTGNMLDVRLVIRIENIRVVAEMRYDKDLKYPLMYISDVRDLD
;
A
#
# COMPACT_ATOMS: atom_id res chain seq x y z
N MET A 1 24.71 4.56 -14.80
CA MET A 1 23.87 3.75 -13.90
C MET A 1 22.41 3.80 -14.32
N PHE A 2 21.76 4.96 -14.30
CA PHE A 2 20.36 5.05 -14.68
C PHE A 2 20.25 5.12 -16.21
N LYS A 3 19.55 4.15 -16.79
CA LYS A 3 19.29 4.06 -18.23
C LYS A 3 17.85 4.48 -18.57
N CYS A 4 17.24 5.32 -17.72
CA CYS A 4 15.86 5.73 -17.83
C CYS A 4 15.71 7.18 -17.35
N THR A 5 14.56 7.76 -17.63
CA THR A 5 14.22 9.10 -17.19
C THR A 5 13.89 9.10 -15.68
N VAL A 6 13.88 10.30 -15.09
CA VAL A 6 13.45 10.46 -13.69
C VAL A 6 11.99 10.02 -13.53
N ARG A 7 11.14 10.32 -14.51
CA ARG A 7 9.74 9.90 -14.50
C ARG A 7 9.60 8.37 -14.47
N GLU A 8 10.37 7.69 -15.31
CA GLU A 8 10.39 6.22 -15.33
C GLU A 8 10.91 5.64 -14.02
N ARG A 9 11.96 6.26 -13.47
CA ARG A 9 12.53 5.83 -12.19
C ARG A 9 11.53 5.98 -11.05
N ALA A 10 10.77 7.08 -11.03
CA ALA A 10 9.75 7.29 -10.00
C ALA A 10 8.64 6.24 -10.08
N MET A 11 8.23 5.86 -11.29
CA MET A 11 7.23 4.80 -11.48
C MET A 11 7.77 3.44 -11.03
N PHE A 12 9.03 3.15 -11.32
CA PHE A 12 9.68 1.91 -10.90
C PHE A 12 9.73 1.83 -9.38
N GLU A 13 10.13 2.92 -8.72
CA GLU A 13 10.16 2.98 -7.24
C GLU A 13 8.78 2.80 -6.64
N ALA A 14 7.75 3.38 -7.25
CA ALA A 14 6.38 3.19 -6.79
C ALA A 14 5.98 1.71 -6.81
N GLY A 15 6.33 1.00 -7.87
CA GLY A 15 6.05 -0.43 -7.98
C GLY A 15 6.80 -1.26 -6.94
N ILE A 16 8.08 -0.94 -6.70
CA ILE A 16 8.87 -1.62 -5.67
C ILE A 16 8.21 -1.45 -4.30
N LYS A 17 7.89 -0.22 -3.91
CA LYS A 17 7.30 0.07 -2.60
C LYS A 17 5.94 -0.60 -2.45
N MET A 18 5.11 -0.54 -3.48
CA MET A 18 3.79 -1.16 -3.44
C MET A 18 3.88 -2.68 -3.28
N GLY A 19 4.78 -3.31 -4.04
CA GLY A 19 5.04 -4.74 -3.91
C GLY A 19 5.57 -5.12 -2.53
N THR A 20 6.43 -4.28 -1.97
CA THR A 20 6.96 -4.47 -0.61
C THR A 20 5.82 -4.44 0.42
N ILE A 21 4.90 -3.48 0.32
CA ILE A 21 3.74 -3.40 1.22
C ILE A 21 2.96 -4.71 1.15
N TYR A 22 2.65 -5.16 -0.05
CA TYR A 22 1.89 -6.39 -0.25
C TYR A 22 2.61 -7.59 0.38
N HIS A 23 3.86 -7.82 0.03
CA HIS A 23 4.58 -9.01 0.45
C HIS A 23 4.97 -9.00 1.92
N GLN A 24 5.15 -7.82 2.51
CA GLN A 24 5.59 -7.72 3.89
C GLN A 24 4.46 -7.86 4.88
N PHE A 25 3.26 -7.41 4.54
CA PHE A 25 2.17 -7.32 5.51
C PHE A 25 1.04 -8.31 5.29
N VAL A 26 0.88 -8.85 4.08
CA VAL A 26 -0.11 -9.92 3.84
C VAL A 26 0.24 -11.13 4.70
N GLY A 27 -0.76 -11.67 5.38
CA GLY A 27 -0.59 -12.76 6.32
C GLY A 27 -0.56 -12.33 7.78
N MET A 28 -0.44 -11.04 8.06
CA MET A 28 -0.46 -10.54 9.45
C MET A 28 -1.81 -10.81 10.10
N PRO A 29 -1.84 -11.30 11.35
CA PRO A 29 -3.11 -11.44 12.08
C PRO A 29 -3.72 -10.07 12.34
N VAL A 30 -5.02 -9.96 12.13
CA VAL A 30 -5.73 -8.69 12.33
C VAL A 30 -7.16 -8.96 12.76
N ASP A 31 -7.68 -8.10 13.66
CA ASP A 31 -9.08 -8.06 14.01
C ASP A 31 -9.51 -6.61 14.21
N GLN A 32 -10.76 -6.40 14.59
CA GLN A 32 -11.30 -5.05 14.75
C GLN A 32 -10.64 -4.24 15.87
N THR A 33 -9.94 -4.90 16.80
CA THR A 33 -9.22 -4.20 17.89
C THR A 33 -7.80 -3.78 17.48
N SER A 34 -7.22 -4.41 16.45
CA SER A 34 -5.84 -4.18 16.03
C SER A 34 -5.72 -3.49 14.67
N VAL A 35 -6.81 -3.35 13.91
CA VAL A 35 -6.75 -2.87 12.52
C VAL A 35 -6.18 -1.46 12.43
N ASP A 36 -6.57 -0.55 13.33
CA ASP A 36 -6.07 0.82 13.28
C ASP A 36 -4.58 0.89 13.55
N ILE A 37 -4.10 0.08 14.49
CA ILE A 37 -2.67 0.02 14.82
C ILE A 37 -1.88 -0.55 13.64
N LEU A 38 -2.42 -1.57 12.98
CA LEU A 38 -1.76 -2.17 11.81
C LEU A 38 -1.67 -1.18 10.67
N GLU A 39 -2.75 -0.45 10.37
CA GLU A 39 -2.73 0.59 9.34
C GLU A 39 -1.63 1.62 9.60
N ARG A 40 -1.55 2.12 10.83
CA ARG A 40 -0.53 3.11 11.23
C ARG A 40 0.87 2.53 11.16
N SER A 41 1.04 1.28 11.53
CA SER A 41 2.35 0.61 11.50
C SER A 41 2.85 0.47 10.07
N ILE A 42 1.98 0.11 9.15
CA ILE A 42 2.33 0.02 7.74
C ILE A 42 2.73 1.41 7.22
N GLU A 43 1.91 2.43 7.48
CA GLU A 43 2.21 3.79 7.04
C GLU A 43 3.56 4.28 7.56
N LYS A 44 3.81 4.08 8.86
CA LYS A 44 5.05 4.53 9.49
C LYS A 44 6.28 3.80 8.95
N SER A 45 6.16 2.51 8.66
CA SER A 45 7.28 1.73 8.15
C SER A 45 7.61 2.06 6.70
N VAL A 46 6.61 2.47 5.93
CA VAL A 46 6.79 2.79 4.51
C VAL A 46 7.29 4.22 4.32
N VAL A 47 6.76 5.18 5.09
CA VAL A 47 7.09 6.60 4.90
C VAL A 47 8.55 6.91 5.19
N VAL A 48 9.26 6.07 5.96
CA VAL A 48 10.70 6.28 6.23
C VAL A 48 11.59 5.82 5.08
N GLN A 49 11.04 5.14 4.08
CA GLN A 49 11.83 4.63 2.95
C GLN A 49 12.15 5.76 1.97
N PRO A 50 13.30 5.64 1.26
CA PRO A 50 13.69 6.66 0.29
C PRO A 50 12.59 6.90 -0.74
N TYR A 51 12.42 8.18 -1.13
CA TYR A 51 11.50 8.64 -2.16
C TYR A 51 10.03 8.62 -1.79
N VAL A 52 9.66 8.05 -0.64
CA VAL A 52 8.26 8.06 -0.20
C VAL A 52 7.93 9.42 0.39
N GLU A 53 7.01 10.14 -0.25
CA GLU A 53 6.54 11.44 0.22
C GLU A 53 5.35 11.26 1.17
N ASP A 54 4.44 10.33 0.84
CA ASP A 54 3.27 10.06 1.65
C ASP A 54 2.75 8.66 1.38
N VAL A 55 2.06 8.08 2.34
CA VAL A 55 1.38 6.79 2.20
C VAL A 55 0.15 6.76 3.09
N GLU A 56 -0.97 6.34 2.52
CA GLU A 56 -2.22 6.14 3.24
C GLU A 56 -2.63 4.68 3.07
N VAL A 57 -2.92 4.01 4.18
CA VAL A 57 -3.32 2.61 4.19
C VAL A 57 -4.68 2.48 4.86
N HIS A 58 -5.60 1.84 4.18
CA HIS A 58 -6.89 1.45 4.73
C HIS A 58 -7.06 -0.05 4.60
N ILE A 59 -7.49 -0.68 5.67
CA ILE A 59 -7.78 -2.11 5.70
C ILE A 59 -9.28 -2.30 5.81
N ASP A 60 -9.86 -2.99 4.82
CA ASP A 60 -11.29 -3.29 4.80
C ASP A 60 -11.60 -4.38 5.81
N GLY A 61 -12.30 -4.00 6.89
CA GLY A 61 -12.67 -4.92 7.97
C GLY A 61 -14.06 -5.54 7.81
N SER A 62 -14.69 -5.43 6.64
CA SER A 62 -16.07 -5.91 6.45
C SER A 62 -16.22 -7.42 6.65
N HIS A 63 -15.14 -8.19 6.56
CA HIS A 63 -15.15 -9.63 6.74
C HIS A 63 -14.57 -10.07 8.08
N PHE A 64 -14.32 -9.15 9.01
CA PHE A 64 -13.83 -9.51 10.33
C PHE A 64 -14.90 -10.27 11.10
N ARG A 65 -14.45 -11.28 11.84
CA ARG A 65 -15.34 -12.08 12.67
C ARG A 65 -15.68 -11.34 13.97
N PRO A 66 -16.89 -11.52 14.53
CA PRO A 66 -17.17 -11.05 15.88
C PRO A 66 -16.18 -11.67 16.85
N LYS A 67 -15.74 -10.86 17.84
CA LYS A 67 -14.78 -11.31 18.84
C LYS A 67 -15.48 -12.22 19.84
N THR A 68 -15.31 -13.54 19.67
CA THR A 68 -15.91 -14.55 20.55
C THR A 68 -14.87 -15.26 21.40
N ASP A 69 -13.64 -15.35 20.92
CA ASP A 69 -12.54 -15.99 21.64
C ASP A 69 -11.20 -15.46 21.10
N GLU A 70 -10.10 -16.02 21.57
CA GLU A 70 -8.75 -15.60 21.20
C GLU A 70 -8.36 -15.96 19.76
N TYR A 71 -9.16 -16.78 19.09
CA TYR A 71 -8.92 -17.21 17.71
C TYR A 71 -9.80 -16.48 16.70
N SER A 72 -10.51 -15.45 17.11
CA SER A 72 -11.44 -14.70 16.25
C SER A 72 -10.74 -13.60 15.45
N TYR A 73 -9.52 -13.85 15.00
CA TYR A 73 -8.80 -12.97 14.09
C TYR A 73 -8.79 -13.57 12.68
N VAL A 74 -8.41 -12.77 11.72
CA VAL A 74 -8.20 -13.21 10.34
C VAL A 74 -6.78 -12.87 9.92
N SER A 75 -6.28 -13.53 8.88
CA SER A 75 -5.03 -13.14 8.26
C SER A 75 -5.30 -12.05 7.23
N LEU A 76 -4.50 -11.00 7.25
CA LEU A 76 -4.62 -9.91 6.27
C LEU A 76 -4.37 -10.47 4.87
N THR A 77 -5.30 -10.21 3.95
CA THR A 77 -5.16 -10.58 2.55
C THR A 77 -5.03 -9.31 1.70
N GLY A 78 -4.49 -9.47 0.49
CA GLY A 78 -4.38 -8.35 -0.45
C GLY A 78 -5.73 -7.71 -0.77
N ASN A 79 -6.80 -8.49 -0.73
CA ASN A 79 -8.16 -7.99 -1.01
C ASN A 79 -8.64 -6.98 0.02
N MET A 80 -8.07 -6.98 1.21
CA MET A 80 -8.44 -6.04 2.28
C MET A 80 -7.67 -4.73 2.18
N LEU A 81 -6.57 -4.71 1.44
CA LEU A 81 -5.67 -3.55 1.39
C LEU A 81 -6.11 -2.54 0.37
N ASP A 82 -6.20 -1.30 0.81
CA ASP A 82 -6.45 -0.12 0.00
C ASP A 82 -5.33 0.86 0.32
N VAL A 83 -4.44 1.11 -0.64
CA VAL A 83 -3.23 1.89 -0.41
C VAL A 83 -3.12 2.99 -1.44
N ARG A 84 -2.78 4.19 -0.97
CA ARG A 84 -2.39 5.31 -1.81
C ARG A 84 -0.96 5.70 -1.43
N LEU A 85 -0.05 5.61 -2.38
CA LEU A 85 1.37 5.84 -2.18
C LEU A 85 1.83 6.99 -3.06
N VAL A 86 2.56 7.94 -2.48
CA VAL A 86 3.11 9.07 -3.22
C VAL A 86 4.62 8.98 -3.20
N ILE A 87 5.20 8.89 -4.38
CA ILE A 87 6.65 8.87 -4.60
C ILE A 87 7.06 10.22 -5.18
N ARG A 88 8.17 10.73 -4.69
CA ARG A 88 8.77 11.93 -5.26
C ARG A 88 10.25 11.73 -5.52
N ILE A 89 10.66 11.98 -6.76
CA ILE A 89 12.07 12.03 -7.15
C ILE A 89 12.27 13.34 -7.91
N GLU A 90 13.11 14.21 -7.38
CA GLU A 90 13.35 15.55 -7.95
C GLU A 90 12.03 16.31 -8.14
N ASN A 91 11.69 16.68 -9.36
CA ASN A 91 10.47 17.41 -9.67
C ASN A 91 9.31 16.52 -10.12
N ILE A 92 9.46 15.20 -10.05
CA ILE A 92 8.42 14.27 -10.49
C ILE A 92 7.73 13.69 -9.27
N ARG A 93 6.40 13.77 -9.27
CA ARG A 93 5.56 13.12 -8.26
C ARG A 93 4.70 12.08 -8.93
N VAL A 94 4.72 10.87 -8.38
CA VAL A 94 3.93 9.73 -8.86
C VAL A 94 3.01 9.27 -7.76
N VAL A 95 1.73 9.09 -8.07
CA VAL A 95 0.77 8.47 -7.16
C VAL A 95 0.46 7.08 -7.68
N ALA A 96 0.67 6.10 -6.81
CA ALA A 96 0.32 4.71 -7.07
C ALA A 96 -0.77 4.28 -6.10
N GLU A 97 -1.62 3.38 -6.55
CA GLU A 97 -2.70 2.87 -5.72
C GLU A 97 -2.77 1.36 -5.83
N MET A 98 -3.22 0.73 -4.74
CA MET A 98 -3.57 -0.68 -4.73
C MET A 98 -5.00 -0.79 -4.24
N ARG A 99 -5.88 -1.34 -5.10
CA ARG A 99 -7.30 -1.48 -4.78
C ARG A 99 -7.81 -2.81 -5.31
N TYR A 100 -8.66 -3.45 -4.52
CA TYR A 100 -9.30 -4.68 -4.98
C TYR A 100 -10.23 -4.38 -6.16
N ASP A 101 -9.99 -5.07 -7.27
CA ASP A 101 -10.83 -4.97 -8.47
C ASP A 101 -11.76 -6.18 -8.51
N LYS A 102 -13.07 -5.93 -8.47
CA LYS A 102 -14.08 -6.99 -8.40
C LYS A 102 -14.17 -7.81 -9.68
N ASP A 103 -13.92 -7.18 -10.82
CA ASP A 103 -14.00 -7.86 -12.10
C ASP A 103 -12.79 -8.78 -12.32
N LEU A 104 -11.60 -8.30 -11.97
CA LEU A 104 -10.38 -9.09 -12.05
C LEU A 104 -10.21 -10.02 -10.86
N LYS A 105 -10.95 -9.80 -9.77
CA LYS A 105 -10.82 -10.52 -8.50
C LYS A 105 -9.37 -10.50 -8.00
N TYR A 106 -8.79 -9.31 -7.99
CA TYR A 106 -7.36 -9.13 -7.77
C TYR A 106 -7.08 -7.77 -7.12
N PRO A 107 -6.12 -7.69 -6.17
CA PRO A 107 -5.69 -6.39 -5.64
C PRO A 107 -4.82 -5.68 -6.68
N LEU A 108 -5.44 -4.89 -7.53
CA LEU A 108 -4.79 -4.23 -8.64
C LEU A 108 -3.89 -3.10 -8.17
N MET A 109 -2.64 -3.12 -8.61
CA MET A 109 -1.68 -2.05 -8.38
C MET A 109 -1.52 -1.25 -9.68
N TYR A 110 -1.61 0.08 -9.59
CA TYR A 110 -1.55 0.91 -10.78
C TYR A 110 -1.07 2.32 -10.44
N ILE A 111 -0.60 3.02 -11.45
CA ILE A 111 -0.24 4.44 -11.34
C ILE A 111 -1.50 5.24 -11.63
N SER A 112 -1.92 6.08 -10.70
CA SER A 112 -3.12 6.90 -10.85
C SER A 112 -2.82 8.34 -11.26
N ASP A 113 -1.60 8.83 -11.02
CA ASP A 113 -1.22 10.20 -11.41
C ASP A 113 0.29 10.32 -11.55
N VAL A 114 0.72 11.12 -12.52
CA VAL A 114 2.13 11.48 -12.70
C VAL A 114 2.19 12.96 -12.99
N ARG A 115 2.97 13.70 -12.19
CA ARG A 115 3.08 15.16 -12.34
C ARG A 115 4.51 15.62 -12.40
N ASP A 116 4.74 16.59 -13.25
CA ASP A 116 5.92 17.43 -13.25
C ASP A 116 5.60 18.65 -12.39
N LEU A 117 6.37 18.89 -11.33
CA LEU A 117 6.08 19.93 -10.34
C LEU A 117 6.70 21.29 -10.68
N ASP A 118 7.41 21.39 -11.78
CA ASP A 118 7.98 22.67 -12.21
C ASP A 118 7.03 23.51 -13.04
#